data_9856dd04fb9fc98a166f41d05d4083f6
#
_entry.id   9856dd04fb9fc98a166f41d05d4083f6
#
_cell.length_a   1.000
_cell.length_b   1.000
_cell.length_c   1.000
_cell.angle_alpha   90.00
_cell.angle_beta   90.00
_cell.angle_gamma   90.00
#
_symmetry.space_group_name_H-M   'P 1'
#
loop_
_entity.id
_entity.type
_entity.pdbx_description
1 polymer ?
#
loop_
_entity_poly.entity_id
_entity_poly.type
_entity_poly.pdbx_seq_one_letter_code
_entity_poly.pdbx_strand_id
1 'polypeptide(L)'
;MSNNIDLKQGLNIPISGAAVQKTRKTVSPDVIAVKPTDFKGLTPRLLVKEGDKVLAGSPVLADKKNPEILVTSPVSGTVSEVVRGEKRKLLEVKIKADGQQEYVDFGTHKASDMSADEVKELLLKSGPWVSLVQ
;
A
#
# COMPACT_ATOMS: atom_id res chain seq x y z
N MET A 1 19.39 -4.06 35.58
CA MET A 1 18.21 -4.96 35.75
C MET A 1 17.18 -4.57 34.71
N SER A 2 16.92 -5.41 33.73
CA SER A 2 15.85 -5.16 32.78
C SER A 2 14.54 -5.61 33.45
N ASN A 3 13.64 -4.68 33.72
CA ASN A 3 12.28 -5.01 34.16
C ASN A 3 11.49 -5.49 32.93
N ASN A 4 11.44 -6.80 32.73
CA ASN A 4 10.50 -7.40 31.78
C ASN A 4 9.10 -7.29 32.37
N ILE A 5 8.22 -6.55 31.70
CA ILE A 5 6.79 -6.50 32.02
C ILE A 5 6.10 -7.50 31.10
N ASP A 6 5.68 -8.63 31.66
CA ASP A 6 4.86 -9.60 30.95
C ASP A 6 3.40 -9.14 30.92
N LEU A 7 2.94 -8.73 29.75
CA LEU A 7 1.53 -8.40 29.50
C LEU A 7 0.75 -9.70 29.23
N LYS A 8 0.00 -10.17 30.21
CA LYS A 8 -0.82 -11.38 30.08
C LYS A 8 -2.14 -11.19 29.34
N GLN A 9 -2.53 -9.96 29.07
CA GLN A 9 -3.75 -9.60 28.33
C GLN A 9 -3.41 -8.60 27.24
N GLY A 10 -4.07 -8.71 26.08
CA GLY A 10 -3.95 -7.75 24.99
C GLY A 10 -4.47 -6.37 25.39
N LEU A 11 -4.04 -5.34 24.66
CA LEU A 11 -4.50 -3.95 24.83
C LEU A 11 -5.90 -3.74 24.21
N ASN A 12 -6.84 -4.64 24.46
CA ASN A 12 -8.19 -4.50 23.97
C ASN A 12 -8.96 -3.48 24.82
N ILE A 13 -9.44 -2.44 24.16
CA ILE A 13 -10.37 -1.47 24.77
C ILE A 13 -11.76 -2.10 24.72
N PRO A 14 -12.42 -2.36 25.86
CA PRO A 14 -13.76 -2.94 25.89
C PRO A 14 -14.79 -1.88 25.47
N ILE A 15 -15.06 -1.81 24.17
CA ILE A 15 -16.09 -0.95 23.59
C ILE A 15 -17.39 -1.75 23.54
N SER A 16 -18.47 -1.18 24.08
CA SER A 16 -19.79 -1.80 24.02
C SER A 16 -20.36 -1.72 22.61
N GLY A 17 -20.84 -2.87 22.09
CA GLY A 17 -21.43 -3.00 20.78
C GLY A 17 -20.45 -3.38 19.67
N ALA A 18 -20.97 -3.68 18.50
CA ALA A 18 -20.23 -4.00 17.29
C ALA A 18 -20.76 -3.20 16.10
N ALA A 19 -19.87 -2.84 15.17
CA ALA A 19 -20.28 -2.21 13.94
C ALA A 19 -21.10 -3.18 13.08
N VAL A 20 -22.14 -2.68 12.44
CA VAL A 20 -22.94 -3.47 11.50
C VAL A 20 -22.07 -3.80 10.28
N GLN A 21 -21.88 -5.10 10.02
CA GLN A 21 -21.11 -5.59 8.87
C GLN A 21 -21.91 -5.48 7.57
N LYS A 22 -22.10 -4.25 7.09
CA LYS A 22 -22.85 -3.96 5.87
C LYS A 22 -22.17 -2.84 5.10
N THR A 23 -21.97 -3.04 3.80
CA THR A 23 -21.53 -1.97 2.90
C THR A 23 -22.64 -0.91 2.80
N ARG A 24 -22.35 0.31 3.22
CA ARG A 24 -23.32 1.42 3.18
C ARG A 24 -23.30 2.16 1.85
N LYS A 25 -22.11 2.35 1.29
CA LYS A 25 -21.92 3.11 0.05
C LYS A 25 -20.64 2.64 -0.66
N THR A 26 -20.73 2.46 -1.95
CA THR A 26 -19.56 2.27 -2.83
C THR A 26 -19.28 3.58 -3.55
N VAL A 27 -18.02 4.00 -3.57
CA VAL A 27 -17.55 5.21 -4.27
C VAL A 27 -16.49 4.76 -5.27
N SER A 28 -16.65 5.17 -6.52
CA SER A 28 -15.70 4.91 -7.61
C SER A 28 -15.19 6.26 -8.11
N PRO A 29 -14.08 6.78 -7.55
CA PRO A 29 -13.50 8.05 -7.98
C PRO A 29 -12.80 7.89 -9.33
N ASP A 30 -12.85 8.95 -10.17
CA ASP A 30 -12.16 8.99 -11.46
C ASP A 30 -10.64 9.17 -11.30
N VAL A 31 -10.21 9.81 -10.22
CA VAL A 31 -8.80 10.07 -9.91
C VAL A 31 -8.49 9.63 -8.48
N ILE A 32 -7.40 8.89 -8.34
CA ILE A 32 -6.88 8.46 -7.03
C ILE A 32 -5.47 9.00 -6.86
N ALA A 33 -5.17 9.51 -5.67
CA ALA A 33 -3.84 9.99 -5.31
C ALA A 33 -3.14 8.99 -4.37
N VAL A 34 -1.93 8.57 -4.76
CA VAL A 34 -1.01 7.84 -3.89
C VAL A 34 -0.11 8.85 -3.20
N LYS A 35 -0.20 8.94 -1.87
CA LYS A 35 0.54 9.90 -1.06
C LYS A 35 1.63 9.20 -0.27
N PRO A 36 2.91 9.52 -0.49
CA PRO A 36 4.00 8.94 0.30
C PRO A 36 3.89 9.21 1.80
N THR A 37 3.26 10.33 2.18
CA THR A 37 3.07 10.76 3.57
C THR A 37 2.15 9.85 4.39
N ASP A 38 1.31 9.07 3.72
CA ASP A 38 0.40 8.12 4.38
C ASP A 38 1.15 6.88 4.91
N PHE A 39 2.39 6.68 4.46
CA PHE A 39 3.24 5.57 4.87
C PHE A 39 4.35 6.05 5.81
N LYS A 40 4.22 5.75 7.09
CA LYS A 40 5.16 6.17 8.12
C LYS A 40 6.56 5.61 7.85
N GLY A 41 7.56 6.50 7.86
CA GLY A 41 8.97 6.13 7.69
C GLY A 41 9.42 5.92 6.23
N LEU A 42 8.52 5.96 5.25
CA LEU A 42 8.84 5.82 3.84
C LEU A 42 9.65 7.02 3.33
N THR A 43 10.80 6.76 2.72
CA THR A 43 11.55 7.76 1.95
C THR A 43 11.28 7.51 0.46
N PRO A 44 10.35 8.25 -0.17
CA PRO A 44 9.82 7.87 -1.47
C PRO A 44 10.83 8.03 -2.61
N ARG A 45 10.90 7.02 -3.46
CA ARG A 45 11.51 7.02 -4.78
C ARG A 45 10.43 6.77 -5.81
N LEU A 46 10.22 7.70 -6.72
CA LEU A 46 9.25 7.57 -7.80
C LEU A 46 9.72 6.54 -8.83
N LEU A 47 8.83 5.62 -9.21
CA LEU A 47 9.09 4.56 -10.20
C LEU A 47 8.37 4.80 -11.53
N VAL A 48 7.41 5.73 -11.56
CA VAL A 48 6.58 6.06 -12.72
C VAL A 48 6.73 7.53 -13.09
N LYS A 49 6.29 7.90 -14.26
CA LYS A 49 6.21 9.29 -14.76
C LYS A 49 4.80 9.58 -15.28
N GLU A 50 4.50 10.87 -15.48
CA GLU A 50 3.25 11.30 -16.07
C GLU A 50 3.07 10.69 -17.46
N GLY A 51 1.88 10.18 -17.74
CA GLY A 51 1.53 9.47 -18.97
C GLY A 51 1.74 7.95 -18.92
N ASP A 52 2.42 7.42 -17.91
CA ASP A 52 2.61 5.96 -17.79
C ASP A 52 1.28 5.28 -17.48
N LYS A 53 1.04 4.14 -18.13
CA LYS A 53 -0.06 3.24 -17.79
C LYS A 53 0.34 2.32 -16.65
N VAL A 54 -0.57 2.14 -15.71
CA VAL A 54 -0.40 1.26 -14.55
C VAL A 54 -1.61 0.36 -14.38
N LEU A 55 -1.38 -0.84 -13.89
CA LEU A 55 -2.42 -1.77 -13.45
C LEU A 55 -2.59 -1.64 -11.93
N ALA A 56 -3.73 -2.07 -11.41
CA ALA A 56 -3.86 -2.25 -9.96
C ALA A 56 -2.83 -3.28 -9.49
N GLY A 57 -1.96 -2.90 -8.55
CA GLY A 57 -0.81 -3.70 -8.13
C GLY A 57 0.52 -3.33 -8.79
N SER A 58 0.54 -2.48 -9.83
CA SER A 58 1.80 -1.99 -10.42
C SER A 58 2.57 -1.10 -9.45
N PRO A 59 3.90 -1.24 -9.32
CA PRO A 59 4.71 -0.42 -8.42
C PRO A 59 4.74 1.04 -8.90
N VAL A 60 4.40 1.96 -8.00
CA VAL A 60 4.38 3.40 -8.22
C VAL A 60 5.52 4.09 -7.49
N LEU A 61 5.76 3.67 -6.26
CA LEU A 61 6.83 4.17 -5.41
C LEU A 61 7.64 3.01 -4.84
N ALA A 62 8.90 3.28 -4.50
CA ALA A 62 9.73 2.40 -3.66
C ALA A 62 10.32 3.20 -2.50
N ASP A 63 10.72 2.53 -1.43
CA ASP A 63 11.54 3.15 -0.40
C ASP A 63 12.99 3.30 -0.88
N LYS A 64 13.60 4.48 -0.68
CA LYS A 64 15.02 4.71 -1.03
C LYS A 64 15.98 3.89 -0.18
N LYS A 65 15.62 3.63 1.08
CA LYS A 65 16.46 2.88 2.02
C LYS A 65 16.37 1.39 1.78
N ASN A 66 15.17 0.91 1.47
CA ASN A 66 14.86 -0.49 1.21
C ASN A 66 14.10 -0.61 -0.11
N PRO A 67 14.78 -0.65 -1.27
CA PRO A 67 14.14 -0.59 -2.60
C PRO A 67 13.17 -1.73 -2.91
N GLU A 68 13.21 -2.81 -2.14
CA GLU A 68 12.28 -3.93 -2.21
C GLU A 68 10.89 -3.61 -1.64
N ILE A 69 10.79 -2.57 -0.79
CA ILE A 69 9.51 -2.11 -0.25
C ILE A 69 8.83 -1.22 -1.27
N LEU A 70 7.74 -1.72 -1.83
CA LEU A 70 6.99 -1.08 -2.91
C LEU A 70 5.65 -0.55 -2.40
N VAL A 71 5.24 0.60 -2.94
CA VAL A 71 3.87 1.10 -2.87
C VAL A 71 3.27 0.95 -4.25
N THR A 72 2.18 0.22 -4.36
CA THR A 72 1.55 -0.13 -5.62
C THR A 72 0.32 0.74 -5.92
N SER A 73 -0.07 0.79 -7.19
CA SER A 73 -1.29 1.46 -7.62
C SER A 73 -2.53 0.72 -7.12
N PRO A 74 -3.51 1.40 -6.53
CA PRO A 74 -4.77 0.79 -6.13
C PRO A 74 -5.76 0.58 -7.29
N VAL A 75 -5.49 1.18 -8.44
CA VAL A 75 -6.36 1.10 -9.63
C VAL A 75 -5.55 0.95 -10.90
N SER A 76 -6.17 0.43 -11.96
CA SER A 76 -5.64 0.53 -13.31
C SER A 76 -5.98 1.88 -13.92
N GLY A 77 -5.07 2.40 -14.74
CA GLY A 77 -5.26 3.69 -15.37
C GLY A 77 -3.96 4.32 -15.86
N THR A 78 -3.95 5.64 -15.91
CA THR A 78 -2.81 6.43 -16.37
C THR A 78 -2.38 7.42 -15.31
N VAL A 79 -1.08 7.53 -15.07
CA VAL A 79 -0.51 8.55 -14.19
C VAL A 79 -0.78 9.92 -14.81
N SER A 80 -1.67 10.69 -14.20
CA SER A 80 -2.12 11.99 -14.73
C SER A 80 -1.24 13.15 -14.27
N GLU A 81 -0.70 13.07 -13.06
CA GLU A 81 0.08 14.16 -12.47
C GLU A 81 1.01 13.64 -11.36
N VAL A 82 2.21 14.20 -11.28
CA VAL A 82 3.15 13.99 -10.17
C VAL A 82 3.35 15.31 -9.43
N VAL A 83 2.64 15.46 -8.29
CA VAL A 83 2.68 16.68 -7.50
C VAL A 83 3.94 16.72 -6.63
N ARG A 84 4.69 17.82 -6.73
CA ARG A 84 5.89 18.07 -5.94
C ARG A 84 5.73 19.37 -5.16
N GLY A 85 6.15 19.36 -3.92
CA GLY A 85 6.20 20.53 -3.05
C GLY A 85 7.59 21.15 -2.98
N GLU A 86 7.83 21.91 -1.92
CA GLU A 86 9.11 22.55 -1.63
C GLU A 86 10.27 21.56 -1.68
N LYS A 87 11.42 22.04 -2.16
CA LYS A 87 12.65 21.24 -2.33
C LYS A 87 12.43 19.95 -3.13
N ARG A 88 11.47 19.97 -4.06
CA ARG A 88 11.09 18.84 -4.94
C ARG A 88 10.57 17.61 -4.17
N LYS A 89 10.07 17.80 -2.95
CA LYS A 89 9.48 16.73 -2.15
C LYS A 89 8.26 16.16 -2.90
N LEU A 90 8.22 14.84 -3.06
CA LEU A 90 7.06 14.16 -3.67
C LEU A 90 5.88 14.21 -2.70
N LEU A 91 4.77 14.78 -3.13
CA LEU A 91 3.54 14.91 -2.35
C LEU A 91 2.48 13.90 -2.76
N GLU A 92 2.21 13.81 -4.06
CA GLU A 92 1.15 12.96 -4.59
C GLU A 92 1.54 12.41 -5.96
N VAL A 93 1.08 11.19 -6.25
CA VAL A 93 1.03 10.63 -7.60
C VAL A 93 -0.42 10.39 -7.92
N LYS A 94 -0.97 11.17 -8.84
CA LYS A 94 -2.38 11.07 -9.25
C LYS A 94 -2.51 10.10 -10.40
N ILE A 95 -3.45 9.18 -10.28
CA ILE A 95 -3.75 8.16 -11.27
C ILE A 95 -5.20 8.35 -11.70
N LYS A 96 -5.43 8.59 -12.98
CA LYS A 96 -6.76 8.63 -13.58
C LYS A 96 -7.16 7.19 -13.89
N ALA A 97 -8.19 6.70 -13.18
CA ALA A 97 -8.71 5.35 -13.38
C ALA A 97 -9.31 5.18 -14.78
N ASP A 98 -9.10 4.02 -15.39
CA ASP A 98 -9.65 3.69 -16.71
C ASP A 98 -11.06 3.06 -16.65
N GLY A 99 -11.54 2.77 -15.45
CA GLY A 99 -12.85 2.16 -15.22
C GLY A 99 -12.93 0.66 -15.48
N GLN A 100 -11.86 0.03 -15.96
CA GLN A 100 -11.82 -1.40 -16.28
C GLN A 100 -11.27 -2.25 -15.13
N GLN A 101 -10.47 -1.66 -14.24
CA GLN A 101 -9.88 -2.31 -13.08
C GLN A 101 -9.08 -3.57 -13.43
N GLU A 102 -8.09 -3.42 -14.28
CA GLU A 102 -7.14 -4.49 -14.58
C GLU A 102 -6.11 -4.65 -13.45
N TYR A 103 -5.71 -5.88 -13.18
CA TYR A 103 -4.83 -6.23 -12.07
C TYR A 103 -3.51 -6.84 -12.55
N VAL A 104 -2.46 -6.61 -11.77
CA VAL A 104 -1.23 -7.41 -11.90
C VAL A 104 -1.51 -8.80 -11.35
N ASP A 105 -1.23 -9.83 -12.14
CA ASP A 105 -1.37 -11.22 -11.70
C ASP A 105 -0.12 -11.64 -10.91
N PHE A 106 -0.30 -11.88 -9.62
CA PHE A 106 0.74 -12.43 -8.73
C PHE A 106 0.63 -13.94 -8.55
N GLY A 107 -0.28 -14.59 -9.25
CA GLY A 107 -0.58 -16.02 -9.13
C GLY A 107 -1.49 -16.35 -7.93
N THR A 108 -1.90 -17.60 -7.89
CA THR A 108 -2.71 -18.13 -6.78
C THR A 108 -1.82 -18.96 -5.86
N HIS A 109 -1.71 -18.56 -4.60
CA HIS A 109 -0.88 -19.22 -3.61
C HIS A 109 -1.71 -19.68 -2.41
N LYS A 110 -1.40 -20.88 -1.90
CA LYS A 110 -1.94 -21.35 -0.62
C LYS A 110 -0.92 -21.06 0.48
N ALA A 111 -1.30 -20.27 1.45
CA ALA A 111 -0.41 -19.88 2.55
C ALA A 111 0.14 -21.09 3.34
N SER A 112 -0.62 -22.20 3.41
CA SER A 112 -0.20 -23.45 4.05
C SER A 112 0.98 -24.13 3.37
N ASP A 113 1.17 -23.88 2.06
CA ASP A 113 2.15 -24.56 1.23
C ASP A 113 3.41 -23.71 0.98
N MET A 114 3.45 -22.50 1.57
CA MET A 114 4.52 -21.51 1.40
C MET A 114 5.43 -21.47 2.64
N SER A 115 6.71 -21.32 2.41
CA SER A 115 7.67 -20.96 3.45
C SER A 115 7.52 -19.49 3.88
N ALA A 116 8.05 -19.15 5.04
CA ALA A 116 8.01 -17.77 5.54
C ALA A 116 8.72 -16.77 4.59
N ASP A 117 9.81 -17.20 3.96
CA ASP A 117 10.57 -16.36 3.01
C ASP A 117 9.78 -16.12 1.72
N GLU A 118 9.10 -17.13 1.19
CA GLU A 118 8.22 -16.99 0.01
C GLU A 118 7.04 -16.05 0.29
N VAL A 119 6.41 -16.16 1.46
CA VAL A 119 5.34 -15.25 1.89
C VAL A 119 5.86 -13.82 1.99
N LYS A 120 7.03 -13.61 2.59
CA LYS A 120 7.67 -12.30 2.71
C LYS A 120 7.96 -11.70 1.33
N GLU A 121 8.55 -12.48 0.43
CA GLU A 121 8.86 -12.05 -0.94
C GLU A 121 7.59 -11.63 -1.70
N LEU A 122 6.53 -12.42 -1.60
CA LEU A 122 5.24 -12.12 -2.22
C LEU A 122 4.62 -10.83 -1.69
N LEU A 123 4.67 -10.61 -0.36
CA LEU A 123 4.16 -9.39 0.27
C LEU A 123 4.98 -8.14 -0.12
N LEU A 124 6.29 -8.26 -0.23
CA LEU A 124 7.15 -7.18 -0.72
C LEU A 124 6.80 -6.82 -2.17
N LYS A 125 6.71 -7.83 -3.03
CA LYS A 125 6.47 -7.68 -4.47
C LYS A 125 5.07 -7.15 -4.78
N SER A 126 4.06 -7.58 -4.04
CA SER A 126 2.66 -7.16 -4.24
C SER A 126 2.27 -5.86 -3.52
N GLY A 127 3.16 -5.29 -2.68
CA GLY A 127 3.00 -3.98 -2.08
C GLY A 127 2.43 -3.91 -0.66
N PRO A 128 1.75 -4.91 -0.08
CA PRO A 128 1.18 -4.81 1.27
C PRO A 128 2.21 -4.61 2.39
N TRP A 129 3.48 -4.96 2.15
CA TRP A 129 4.55 -4.86 3.15
C TRP A 129 4.68 -3.47 3.76
N VAL A 130 4.50 -2.41 2.97
CA VAL A 130 4.59 -1.03 3.44
C VAL A 130 3.55 -0.67 4.50
N SER A 131 2.44 -1.41 4.55
CA SER A 131 1.35 -1.22 5.51
C SER A 131 1.50 -2.05 6.78
N LEU A 132 2.47 -2.97 6.82
CA LEU A 132 2.77 -3.76 8.02
C LEU A 132 3.59 -2.91 8.98
N VAL A 133 3.04 -2.65 10.15
CA VAL A 133 3.69 -1.89 11.24
C VAL A 133 4.23 -2.90 12.25
N GLN A 134 5.53 -2.80 12.53
CA GLN A 134 6.18 -3.54 13.60
C GLN A 134 6.17 -2.73 14.89
#